data_e2da75b901a4a5b16eb802b61ac5602b
#
_entry.id   e2da75b901a4a5b16eb802b61ac5602b
#
_cell.length_a   1.000
_cell.length_b   1.000
_cell.length_c   1.000
_cell.angle_alpha   90.00
_cell.angle_beta   90.00
_cell.angle_gamma   90.00
#
_symmetry.space_group_name_H-M   'P 1'
#
loop_
_entity.id
_entity.type
_entity.pdbx_description
1 polymer ?
#
loop_
_entity_poly.entity_id
_entity_poly.type
_entity_poly.pdbx_seq_one_letter_code
_entity_poly.pdbx_strand_id
1 'polypeptide(L)'
;MYTPRILKSASRQLERMDPPVARRIADRIRWLAEHFDEITPEPLTGNLAGLYKLREGDYRVIYEPLRKERLIVVYEIGHRRNIYKKTKL
;
A
#
# COMPACT_ATOMS: atom_id res chain seq x y z
N MET A 1 7.39 -15.45 1.68
CA MET A 1 7.28 -14.39 0.68
C MET A 1 5.83 -14.22 0.28
N TYR A 2 5.37 -12.98 0.22
CA TYR A 2 4.01 -12.64 -0.19
C TYR A 2 4.02 -12.14 -1.63
N THR A 3 2.85 -12.17 -2.27
CA THR A 3 2.69 -11.65 -3.64
C THR A 3 1.83 -10.38 -3.58
N PRO A 4 2.27 -9.27 -4.16
CA PRO A 4 1.44 -8.06 -4.19
C PRO A 4 0.31 -8.20 -5.19
N ARG A 5 -0.86 -7.70 -4.82
CA ARG A 5 -2.01 -7.59 -5.70
C ARG A 5 -2.50 -6.14 -5.62
N ILE A 6 -2.27 -5.39 -6.69
CA ILE A 6 -2.63 -3.98 -6.73
C ILE A 6 -4.00 -3.83 -7.36
N LEU A 7 -4.96 -3.33 -6.58
CA LEU A 7 -6.32 -3.16 -7.07
C LEU A 7 -6.37 -2.03 -8.11
N LYS A 8 -7.43 -2.03 -8.91
CA LYS A 8 -7.55 -1.14 -10.05
C LYS A 8 -7.39 0.34 -9.68
N SER A 9 -8.00 0.78 -8.57
CA SER A 9 -7.89 2.17 -8.14
C SER A 9 -6.46 2.56 -7.83
N ALA A 10 -5.74 1.69 -7.12
CA ALA A 10 -4.34 1.94 -6.79
C ALA A 10 -3.45 1.90 -8.04
N SER A 11 -3.74 1.00 -8.96
CA SER A 11 -3.00 0.90 -10.22
C SER A 11 -3.17 2.19 -11.04
N ARG A 12 -4.40 2.73 -11.10
CA ARG A 12 -4.66 3.99 -11.78
C ARG A 12 -3.92 5.16 -11.13
N GLN A 13 -3.82 5.14 -9.81
CA GLN A 13 -3.09 6.20 -9.10
C GLN A 13 -1.61 6.18 -9.47
N LEU A 14 -1.02 4.98 -9.58
CA LEU A 14 0.37 4.84 -10.02
C LEU A 14 0.56 5.37 -11.44
N GLU A 15 -0.38 5.09 -12.33
CA GLU A 15 -0.30 5.54 -13.73
C GLU A 15 -0.30 7.06 -13.86
N ARG A 16 -0.89 7.77 -12.90
CA ARG A 16 -0.98 9.23 -12.91
C ARG A 16 0.20 9.92 -12.27
N MET A 17 1.09 9.17 -11.65
CA MET A 17 2.27 9.74 -11.00
C MET A 17 3.40 9.90 -11.99
N ASP A 18 4.35 10.78 -11.65
CA ASP A 18 5.60 10.86 -12.40
C ASP A 18 6.27 9.49 -12.39
N PRO A 19 6.77 9.01 -13.53
CA PRO A 19 7.34 7.68 -13.62
C PRO A 19 8.39 7.34 -12.56
N PRO A 20 9.34 8.24 -12.21
CA PRO A 20 10.29 7.90 -11.14
C PRO A 20 9.63 7.67 -9.78
N VAL A 21 8.58 8.43 -9.47
CA VAL A 21 7.84 8.29 -8.22
C VAL A 21 7.08 6.96 -8.22
N ALA A 22 6.37 6.68 -9.31
CA ALA A 22 5.61 5.42 -9.43
C ALA A 22 6.55 4.22 -9.30
N ARG A 23 7.73 4.29 -9.89
CA ARG A 23 8.71 3.20 -9.82
C ARG A 23 9.19 2.97 -8.39
N ARG A 24 9.48 4.05 -7.65
CA ARG A 24 9.89 3.93 -6.24
C ARG A 24 8.82 3.28 -5.41
N ILE A 25 7.57 3.66 -5.64
CA ILE A 25 6.44 3.09 -4.89
C ILE A 25 6.26 1.62 -5.23
N ALA A 26 6.33 1.27 -6.52
CA ALA A 26 6.21 -0.11 -6.95
C ALA A 26 7.33 -0.99 -6.35
N ASP A 27 8.56 -0.47 -6.34
CA ASP A 27 9.69 -1.18 -5.75
C ASP A 27 9.48 -1.36 -4.24
N ARG A 28 8.93 -0.36 -3.57
CA ARG A 28 8.66 -0.43 -2.14
C ARG A 28 7.57 -1.47 -1.83
N ILE A 29 6.56 -1.55 -2.67
CA ILE A 29 5.51 -2.57 -2.53
C ILE A 29 6.10 -3.97 -2.69
N ARG A 30 6.98 -4.16 -3.67
CA ARG A 30 7.67 -5.44 -3.85
C ARG A 30 8.51 -5.79 -2.63
N TRP A 31 9.26 -4.81 -2.12
CA TRP A 31 10.05 -4.99 -0.91
C TRP A 31 9.17 -5.43 0.27
N LEU A 32 8.02 -4.78 0.43
CA LEU A 32 7.07 -5.12 1.49
C LEU A 32 6.64 -6.59 1.38
N ALA A 33 6.29 -7.03 0.18
CA ALA A 33 5.84 -8.40 -0.05
C ALA A 33 6.92 -9.41 0.26
N GLU A 34 8.17 -9.09 -0.09
CA GLU A 34 9.30 -9.98 0.14
C GLU A 34 9.70 -10.07 1.61
N HIS A 35 9.50 -8.99 2.37
CA HIS A 35 9.98 -8.88 3.74
C HIS A 35 8.86 -8.78 4.78
N PHE A 36 7.62 -9.08 4.39
CA PHE A 36 6.48 -8.84 5.26
C PHE A 36 6.59 -9.55 6.61
N ASP A 37 7.13 -10.77 6.62
CA ASP A 37 7.27 -11.54 7.87
C ASP A 37 8.37 -10.98 8.79
N GLU A 38 9.19 -10.07 8.30
CA GLU A 38 10.33 -9.52 9.05
C GLU A 38 10.06 -8.12 9.58
N ILE A 39 8.97 -7.48 9.18
CA ILE A 39 8.67 -6.10 9.58
C ILE A 39 7.56 -6.05 10.61
N THR A 40 7.42 -4.88 11.23
CA THR A 40 6.27 -4.58 12.10
C THR A 40 5.33 -3.67 11.30
N PRO A 41 4.21 -4.19 10.80
CA PRO A 41 3.29 -3.37 10.00
C PRO A 41 2.66 -2.25 10.83
N GLU A 42 2.40 -1.10 10.20
CA GLU A 42 1.74 0.03 10.84
C GLU A 42 0.23 -0.06 10.61
N PRO A 43 -0.56 -0.38 11.65
CA PRO A 43 -2.01 -0.52 11.44
C PRO A 43 -2.71 0.82 11.35
N LEU A 44 -3.82 0.84 10.62
CA LEU A 44 -4.77 1.93 10.67
C LEU A 44 -5.79 1.62 11.77
N THR A 45 -6.47 2.66 12.24
CA THR A 45 -7.39 2.52 13.38
C THR A 45 -8.80 2.94 12.99
N GLY A 46 -9.73 2.78 13.95
CA GLY A 46 -11.11 3.17 13.75
C GLY A 46 -11.80 2.29 12.71
N ASN A 47 -12.53 2.92 11.83
CA ASN A 47 -13.26 2.21 10.77
C ASN A 47 -12.34 1.64 9.69
N LEU A 48 -11.04 1.91 9.77
CA LEU A 48 -10.05 1.35 8.85
C LEU A 48 -9.25 0.21 9.49
N ALA A 49 -9.71 -0.30 10.63
CA ALA A 49 -9.05 -1.42 11.29
C ALA A 49 -8.97 -2.62 10.36
N GLY A 50 -7.83 -3.31 10.36
CA GLY A 50 -7.57 -4.40 9.44
C GLY A 50 -6.75 -4.00 8.23
N LEU A 51 -6.64 -2.70 7.98
CA LEU A 51 -5.78 -2.16 6.93
C LEU A 51 -4.51 -1.60 7.56
N TYR A 52 -3.47 -1.50 6.75
CA TYR A 52 -2.15 -1.05 7.18
C TYR A 52 -1.63 -0.02 6.21
N LYS A 53 -0.64 0.76 6.65
CA LYS A 53 -0.01 1.75 5.79
C LYS A 53 1.47 1.47 5.65
N LEU A 54 1.98 1.74 4.46
CA LEU A 54 3.40 1.71 4.13
C LEU A 54 3.80 3.11 3.71
N ARG A 55 4.89 3.61 4.27
CA ARG A 55 5.40 4.94 3.95
C ARG A 55 6.47 4.85 2.88
N GLU A 56 6.37 5.72 1.88
CA GLU A 56 7.41 5.91 0.88
C GLU A 56 7.51 7.40 0.61
N GLY A 57 8.47 8.08 1.29
CA GLY A 57 8.57 9.52 1.21
C GLY A 57 7.28 10.20 1.66
N ASP A 58 6.74 11.06 0.82
CA ASP A 58 5.48 11.75 1.10
C ASP A 58 4.25 10.93 0.68
N TYR A 59 4.46 9.71 0.21
CA TYR A 59 3.38 8.87 -0.27
C TYR A 59 3.06 7.79 0.74
N ARG A 60 1.81 7.32 0.68
CA ARG A 60 1.33 6.25 1.54
C ARG A 60 0.66 5.19 0.69
N VAL A 61 0.89 3.93 1.05
CA VAL A 61 0.26 2.77 0.43
C VAL A 61 -0.63 2.13 1.48
N ILE A 62 -1.91 2.04 1.20
CA ILE A 62 -2.87 1.38 2.10
C ILE A 62 -3.08 -0.03 1.61
N TYR A 63 -2.83 -1.00 2.47
CA TYR A 63 -2.86 -2.40 2.07
C TYR A 63 -3.47 -3.29 3.14
N GLU A 64 -3.88 -4.48 2.72
CA GLU A 64 -4.37 -5.52 3.60
C GLU A 64 -3.55 -6.78 3.38
N PRO A 65 -2.92 -7.33 4.44
CA PRO A 65 -2.22 -8.61 4.32
C PRO A 65 -3.22 -9.74 4.46
N LEU A 66 -3.26 -10.62 3.47
CA LEU A 66 -4.02 -11.85 3.52
C LEU A 66 -3.04 -12.98 3.80
N ARG A 67 -2.89 -13.33 5.07
CA ARG A 67 -1.80 -14.19 5.52
C ARG A 67 -1.92 -15.62 5.02
N LYS A 68 -3.15 -16.15 4.98
CA LYS A 68 -3.35 -17.52 4.49
C LYS A 68 -3.02 -17.65 3.01
N GLU A 69 -3.44 -16.64 2.23
CA GLU A 69 -3.20 -16.62 0.79
C GLU A 69 -1.82 -16.10 0.43
N ARG A 70 -1.11 -15.53 1.40
CA ARG A 70 0.19 -14.89 1.23
C ARG A 70 0.13 -13.80 0.17
N LEU A 71 -0.85 -12.92 0.31
CA LEU A 71 -1.07 -11.77 -0.57
C LEU A 71 -0.97 -10.48 0.20
N ILE A 72 -0.43 -9.45 -0.45
CA ILE A 72 -0.51 -8.07 0.01
C ILE A 72 -1.43 -7.35 -0.95
N VAL A 73 -2.65 -7.07 -0.52
CA VAL A 73 -3.64 -6.42 -1.37
C VAL A 73 -3.54 -4.92 -1.19
N VAL A 74 -3.15 -4.21 -2.25
CA VAL A 74 -2.97 -2.76 -2.21
C VAL A 74 -4.27 -2.08 -2.64
N TYR A 75 -4.86 -1.30 -1.74
CA TYR A 75 -6.14 -0.64 -1.95
C TYR A 75 -6.00 0.76 -2.52
N GLU A 76 -5.12 1.57 -1.92
CA GLU A 76 -4.99 2.97 -2.26
C GLU A 76 -3.54 3.40 -2.20
N ILE A 77 -3.14 4.30 -3.09
CA ILE A 77 -1.82 4.91 -3.10
C ILE A 77 -2.02 6.41 -3.30
N GLY A 78 -1.42 7.22 -2.45
CA GLY A 78 -1.57 8.66 -2.61
C GLY A 78 -0.65 9.45 -1.69
N HIS A 79 -0.67 10.76 -1.90
CA HIS A 79 0.11 11.67 -1.08
C HIS A 79 -0.46 11.69 0.34
N ARG A 80 0.43 11.79 1.34
CA ARG A 80 0.04 11.75 2.76
C ARG A 80 -1.04 12.77 3.13
N ARG A 81 -1.13 13.88 2.41
CA ARG A 81 -2.12 14.92 2.68
C ARG A 81 -3.53 14.55 2.23
N ASN A 82 -3.63 13.65 1.25
CA ASN A 82 -4.91 13.35 0.60
C ASN A 82 -5.40 11.93 0.80
N ILE A 83 -4.49 11.00 1.10
CA ILE A 83 -4.81 9.57 1.10
C ILE A 83 -5.96 9.24 2.08
N TYR A 84 -5.95 9.84 3.26
CA TYR A 84 -6.95 9.53 4.27
C TYR A 84 -8.30 10.16 4.00
N LYS A 85 -8.36 11.19 3.15
CA LYS A 85 -9.61 11.80 2.73
C LYS A 85 -10.33 10.93 1.70
N LYS A 86 -9.57 10.19 0.89
CA LYS A 86 -10.10 9.32 -0.14
C LYS A 86 -10.44 7.93 0.38
N THR A 87 -9.74 7.47 1.40
CA THR A 87 -9.92 6.14 1.95
C THR A 87 -11.01 6.17 3.01
N LYS A 88 -12.23 6.35 2.57
CA LYS A 88 -13.40 6.26 3.45
C LYS A 88 -14.04 4.90 3.24
N LEU A 89 -13.69 4.01 4.10
CA LEU A 89 -14.25 2.65 4.06
C LEU A 89 -15.35 2.49 5.10
#